data_36e22e002c1cfc33f747dfd522f2dcfe
#
_entry.id   36e22e002c1cfc33f747dfd522f2dcfe
#
_cell.length_a   1.000
_cell.length_b   1.000
_cell.length_c   1.000
_cell.angle_alpha   90.00
_cell.angle_beta   90.00
_cell.angle_gamma   90.00
#
_symmetry.space_group_name_H-M   'P 1'
#
loop_
_entity.id
_entity.type
_entity.pdbx_description
1 polymer ?
#
loop_
_entity_poly.entity_id
_entity_poly.type
_entity_poly.pdbx_seq_one_letter_code
_entity_poly.pdbx_strand_id
1 'polypeptide(L)'
;MVRLTCLLRRKDGLTPAQFHAYWQEVHGPLIEASKSGSHVVRYEQHPRPLDDYNGDDDAGFDGVTVQWFESMDEYRAHMAEPDFPDIWADIGNFLDTDQLHFIVTEHPRVVMGGDAGSFPLA
;
A
#
# COMPACT_ATOMS: atom_id res chain seq x y z
N MET A 1 -3.15 -17.26 2.17
CA MET A 1 -2.37 -16.01 2.27
C MET A 1 -3.18 -14.93 2.95
N VAL A 2 -2.53 -14.08 3.68
CA VAL A 2 -3.15 -12.87 4.19
C VAL A 2 -2.81 -11.69 3.32
N ARG A 3 -3.67 -10.69 3.35
CA ARG A 3 -3.57 -9.52 2.49
C ARG A 3 -3.75 -8.26 3.35
N LEU A 4 -2.79 -7.34 3.28
CA LEU A 4 -2.86 -6.04 3.93
C LEU A 4 -3.27 -5.01 2.89
N THR A 5 -4.39 -4.34 3.14
CA THR A 5 -4.88 -3.26 2.29
C THR A 5 -4.82 -1.94 3.05
N CYS A 6 -4.17 -0.94 2.46
CA CYS A 6 -4.03 0.39 3.06
C CYS A 6 -4.69 1.44 2.17
N LEU A 7 -5.46 2.32 2.78
CA LEU A 7 -6.03 3.50 2.13
C LEU A 7 -5.11 4.69 2.46
N LEU A 8 -4.63 5.37 1.42
CA LEU A 8 -3.60 6.40 1.55
C LEU A 8 -4.16 7.78 1.23
N ARG A 9 -3.90 8.74 2.13
CA ARG A 9 -4.14 10.17 1.89
C ARG A 9 -2.79 10.87 1.80
N ARG A 10 -2.59 11.68 0.78
CA ARG A 10 -1.35 12.44 0.60
C ARG A 10 -1.14 13.46 1.72
N LYS A 11 0.11 13.75 2.00
CA LYS A 11 0.51 14.79 2.93
C LYS A 11 0.06 16.16 2.42
N ASP A 12 -0.39 17.02 3.32
CA ASP A 12 -0.73 18.39 2.99
C ASP A 12 0.45 19.10 2.30
N GLY A 13 0.14 19.84 1.25
CA GLY A 13 1.12 20.53 0.47
C GLY A 13 1.62 19.79 -0.76
N LEU A 14 1.32 18.50 -0.89
CA LEU A 14 1.62 17.73 -2.10
C LEU A 14 0.43 17.75 -3.06
N THR A 15 0.73 17.96 -4.35
CA THR A 15 -0.27 17.69 -5.39
C THR A 15 -0.45 16.19 -5.58
N PRO A 16 -1.58 15.74 -6.17
CA PRO A 16 -1.73 14.32 -6.50
C PRO A 16 -0.58 13.76 -7.31
N ALA A 17 -0.10 14.48 -8.31
CA ALA A 17 1.02 14.03 -9.14
C ALA A 17 2.32 13.89 -8.34
N GLN A 18 2.60 14.83 -7.43
CA GLN A 18 3.78 14.77 -6.56
C GLN A 18 3.70 13.56 -5.61
N PHE A 19 2.52 13.30 -5.04
CA PHE A 19 2.29 12.13 -4.19
C PHE A 19 2.54 10.84 -4.95
N HIS A 20 1.95 10.69 -6.15
CA HIS A 20 2.11 9.48 -6.97
C HIS A 20 3.58 9.24 -7.31
N ALA A 21 4.30 10.30 -7.69
CA ALA A 21 5.71 10.19 -8.04
C ALA A 21 6.57 9.71 -6.87
N TYR A 22 6.42 10.32 -5.70
CA TYR A 22 7.17 9.92 -4.51
C TYR A 22 6.86 8.47 -4.11
N TRP A 23 5.58 8.13 -4.05
CA TRP A 23 5.12 6.81 -3.67
C TRP A 23 5.67 5.72 -4.58
N GLN A 24 5.64 5.95 -5.89
CA GLN A 24 6.10 4.99 -6.90
C GLN A 24 7.61 4.95 -7.03
N GLU A 25 8.28 6.08 -6.99
CA GLU A 25 9.70 6.19 -7.33
C GLU A 25 10.63 6.12 -6.12
N VAL A 26 10.14 6.46 -4.93
CA VAL A 26 10.95 6.47 -3.70
C VAL A 26 10.50 5.41 -2.72
N HIS A 27 9.22 5.45 -2.30
CA HIS A 27 8.73 4.56 -1.24
C HIS A 27 8.66 3.10 -1.68
N GLY A 28 8.15 2.84 -2.88
CA GLY A 28 8.06 1.47 -3.41
C GLY A 28 9.42 0.79 -3.48
N PRO A 29 10.43 1.40 -4.12
CA PRO A 29 11.78 0.85 -4.14
C PRO A 29 12.41 0.67 -2.75
N LEU A 30 12.10 1.54 -1.79
CA LEU A 30 12.59 1.38 -0.41
C LEU A 30 12.08 0.08 0.20
N ILE A 31 10.80 -0.22 0.05
CA ILE A 31 10.22 -1.48 0.53
C ILE A 31 10.84 -2.67 -0.19
N GLU A 32 10.94 -2.60 -1.51
CA GLU A 32 11.48 -3.69 -2.32
C GLU A 32 12.90 -4.07 -1.91
N ALA A 33 13.73 -3.08 -1.58
CA ALA A 33 15.12 -3.28 -1.18
C ALA A 33 15.27 -3.67 0.29
N SER A 34 14.24 -3.58 1.11
CA SER A 34 14.30 -3.78 2.54
C SER A 34 14.26 -5.25 2.94
N LYS A 35 14.80 -5.55 4.11
CA LYS A 35 14.67 -6.87 4.71
C LYS A 35 13.24 -7.12 5.17
N SER A 36 12.56 -6.10 5.67
CA SER A 36 11.14 -6.15 6.00
C SER A 36 10.31 -6.55 4.77
N GLY A 37 10.61 -5.96 3.61
CA GLY A 37 9.94 -6.29 2.35
C GLY A 37 10.17 -7.71 1.86
N SER A 38 11.22 -8.39 2.34
CA SER A 38 11.50 -9.78 1.96
C SER A 38 10.41 -10.77 2.38
N HIS A 39 9.59 -10.40 3.36
CA HIS A 39 8.44 -11.20 3.79
C HIS A 39 7.20 -10.99 2.94
N VAL A 40 7.22 -10.00 2.05
CA VAL A 40 6.09 -9.65 1.18
C VAL A 40 6.16 -10.52 -0.07
N VAL A 41 5.11 -11.29 -0.33
CA VAL A 41 5.02 -12.14 -1.52
C VAL A 41 4.74 -11.30 -2.77
N ARG A 42 3.88 -10.30 -2.63
CA ARG A 42 3.46 -9.41 -3.71
C ARG A 42 3.06 -8.08 -3.13
N TYR A 43 3.42 -7.01 -3.80
CA TYR A 43 3.08 -5.64 -3.42
C TYR A 43 2.55 -4.91 -4.64
N GLU A 44 1.38 -4.31 -4.52
CA GLU A 44 0.75 -3.53 -5.57
C GLU A 44 0.45 -2.12 -5.07
N GLN A 45 0.72 -1.15 -5.91
CA GLN A 45 0.30 0.24 -5.71
C GLN A 45 -0.83 0.53 -6.70
N HIS A 46 -1.97 0.97 -6.18
CA HIS A 46 -3.14 1.33 -6.97
C HIS A 46 -3.38 2.84 -6.85
N PRO A 47 -2.83 3.65 -7.77
CA PRO A 47 -3.02 5.08 -7.72
C PRO A 47 -4.43 5.48 -8.15
N ARG A 48 -5.01 6.45 -7.47
CA ARG A 48 -6.23 7.11 -7.94
C ARG A 48 -5.91 7.81 -9.27
N PRO A 49 -6.72 7.61 -10.33
CA PRO A 49 -6.45 8.27 -11.60
C PRO A 49 -6.41 9.80 -11.45
N LEU A 50 -5.45 10.45 -12.09
CA LEU A 50 -5.35 11.91 -12.04
C LEU A 50 -6.61 12.59 -12.57
N ASP A 51 -7.30 11.97 -13.51
CA ASP A 51 -8.57 12.47 -14.08
C ASP A 51 -9.75 12.43 -13.09
N ASP A 52 -9.61 11.70 -11.98
CA ASP A 52 -10.69 11.57 -11.00
C ASP A 52 -10.66 12.70 -9.95
N TYR A 53 -9.65 13.54 -9.94
CA TYR A 53 -9.52 14.61 -8.95
C TYR A 53 -10.33 15.85 -9.34
N ASN A 54 -10.91 16.52 -8.33
CA ASN A 54 -11.60 17.80 -8.47
C ASN A 54 -10.65 18.97 -8.16
N GLY A 55 -9.46 18.93 -8.78
CA GLY A 55 -8.39 19.88 -8.49
C GLY A 55 -7.46 19.37 -7.40
N ASP A 56 -6.40 20.13 -7.12
CA ASP A 56 -5.35 19.73 -6.18
C ASP A 56 -5.80 19.72 -4.71
N ASP A 57 -6.93 20.36 -4.42
CA ASP A 57 -7.48 20.46 -3.05
C ASP A 57 -8.47 19.32 -2.71
N ASP A 58 -8.66 18.36 -3.61
CA ASP A 58 -9.57 17.23 -3.39
C ASP A 58 -9.18 16.50 -2.10
N ALA A 59 -10.16 16.35 -1.19
CA ALA A 59 -9.93 15.78 0.15
C ALA A 59 -10.04 14.25 0.21
N GLY A 60 -10.23 13.57 -0.91
CA GLY A 60 -10.35 12.11 -0.96
C GLY A 60 -9.02 11.38 -0.75
N PHE A 61 -9.09 10.06 -0.70
CA PHE A 61 -7.89 9.22 -0.69
C PHE A 61 -7.21 9.29 -2.06
N ASP A 62 -5.89 9.03 -2.04
CA ASP A 62 -5.03 9.19 -3.22
C ASP A 62 -4.58 7.87 -3.81
N GLY A 63 -4.75 6.78 -3.08
CA GLY A 63 -4.38 5.47 -3.57
C GLY A 63 -4.59 4.38 -2.55
N VAL A 64 -4.34 3.15 -3.00
CA VAL A 64 -4.46 1.94 -2.20
C VAL A 64 -3.20 1.12 -2.39
N THR A 65 -2.62 0.61 -1.30
CA THR A 65 -1.63 -0.45 -1.38
C THR A 65 -2.26 -1.77 -1.02
N VAL A 66 -1.83 -2.82 -1.70
CA VAL A 66 -2.20 -4.19 -1.34
C VAL A 66 -0.91 -5.00 -1.25
N GLN A 67 -0.71 -5.66 -0.12
CA GLN A 67 0.45 -6.50 0.13
C GLN A 67 -0.01 -7.89 0.55
N TRP A 68 0.63 -8.92 0.00
CA TRP A 68 0.32 -10.32 0.30
C TRP A 68 1.45 -10.94 1.12
N PHE A 69 1.07 -11.72 2.13
CA PHE A 69 1.98 -12.48 2.99
C PHE A 69 1.53 -13.93 3.02
N GLU A 70 2.46 -14.86 3.16
CA GLU A 70 2.13 -16.29 3.23
C GLU A 70 1.20 -16.61 4.40
N SER A 71 1.38 -15.92 5.53
CA SER A 71 0.65 -16.16 6.77
C SER A 71 0.65 -14.92 7.65
N MET A 72 -0.14 -14.96 8.72
CA MET A 72 -0.07 -13.93 9.77
C MET A 72 1.30 -13.89 10.44
N ASP A 73 1.99 -15.02 10.57
CA ASP A 73 3.33 -15.06 11.13
C ASP A 73 4.33 -14.31 10.25
N GLU A 74 4.23 -14.44 8.92
CA GLU A 74 5.07 -13.69 7.98
C GLU A 74 4.75 -12.20 8.02
N TYR A 75 3.48 -11.83 8.16
CA TYR A 75 3.09 -10.43 8.35
C TYR A 75 3.72 -9.85 9.63
N ARG A 76 3.67 -10.58 10.74
CA ARG A 76 4.31 -10.16 11.99
C ARG A 76 5.82 -10.08 11.86
N ALA A 77 6.44 -11.03 11.16
CA ALA A 77 7.88 -11.02 10.90
C ALA A 77 8.30 -9.81 10.08
N HIS A 78 7.48 -9.40 9.11
CA HIS A 78 7.67 -8.18 8.33
C HIS A 78 7.76 -6.95 9.25
N MET A 79 6.83 -6.80 10.17
CA MET A 79 6.80 -5.68 11.10
C MET A 79 7.92 -5.75 12.17
N ALA A 80 8.44 -6.94 12.44
CA ALA A 80 9.48 -7.15 13.45
C ALA A 80 10.90 -6.97 12.92
N GLU A 81 11.10 -6.85 11.60
CA GLU A 81 12.42 -6.64 11.03
C GLU A 81 13.01 -5.31 11.51
N PRO A 82 14.35 -5.28 11.79
CA PRO A 82 14.99 -4.07 12.30
C PRO A 82 14.86 -2.84 11.39
N ASP A 83 14.65 -3.02 10.08
CA ASP A 83 14.49 -1.90 9.14
C ASP A 83 13.03 -1.48 8.91
N PHE A 84 12.07 -2.15 9.54
CA PHE A 84 10.67 -1.74 9.45
C PHE A 84 10.44 -0.30 9.93
N PRO A 85 11.03 0.16 11.04
CA PRO A 85 10.89 1.56 11.46
C PRO A 85 11.34 2.58 10.41
N ASP A 86 12.33 2.25 9.58
CA ASP A 86 12.78 3.13 8.50
C ASP A 86 11.72 3.28 7.41
N ILE A 87 11.05 2.18 7.07
CA ILE A 87 9.93 2.19 6.13
C ILE A 87 8.78 3.02 6.70
N TRP A 88 8.46 2.79 7.97
CA TRP A 88 7.40 3.53 8.66
C TRP A 88 7.71 5.03 8.72
N ALA A 89 8.97 5.40 8.99
CA ALA A 89 9.39 6.79 9.00
C ALA A 89 9.23 7.47 7.63
N ASP A 90 9.47 6.74 6.54
CA ASP A 90 9.33 7.28 5.19
C ASP A 90 7.90 7.68 4.86
N ILE A 91 6.90 7.00 5.42
CA ILE A 91 5.50 7.34 5.13
C ILE A 91 5.15 8.77 5.52
N GLY A 92 5.76 9.31 6.56
CA GLY A 92 5.56 10.69 6.98
C GLY A 92 6.06 11.73 5.98
N ASN A 93 6.85 11.34 5.00
CA ASN A 93 7.34 12.23 3.95
C ASN A 93 6.29 12.50 2.87
N PHE A 94 5.31 11.60 2.70
CA PHE A 94 4.33 11.72 1.62
C PHE A 94 2.88 11.44 2.02
N LEU A 95 2.64 10.86 3.20
CA LEU A 95 1.30 10.55 3.70
C LEU A 95 0.88 11.48 4.84
N ASP A 96 -0.42 11.73 4.90
CA ASP A 96 -1.08 12.18 6.11
C ASP A 96 -1.34 10.94 6.98
N THR A 97 -0.51 10.73 7.98
CA THR A 97 -0.57 9.52 8.80
C THR A 97 -1.81 9.45 9.68
N ASP A 98 -2.46 10.58 9.96
CA ASP A 98 -3.73 10.61 10.70
C ASP A 98 -4.89 10.05 9.87
N GLN A 99 -4.74 10.02 8.55
CA GLN A 99 -5.74 9.53 7.61
C GLN A 99 -5.40 8.13 7.07
N LEU A 100 -4.32 7.52 7.55
CA LEU A 100 -3.94 6.18 7.12
C LEU A 100 -4.86 5.14 7.75
N HIS A 101 -5.54 4.37 6.92
CA HIS A 101 -6.39 3.26 7.33
C HIS A 101 -5.90 1.97 6.69
N PHE A 102 -5.92 0.88 7.44
CA PHE A 102 -5.51 -0.41 6.92
C PHE A 102 -6.30 -1.55 7.56
N ILE A 103 -6.35 -2.67 6.85
CA ILE A 103 -7.02 -3.88 7.31
C ILE A 103 -6.28 -5.10 6.76
N VAL A 104 -6.19 -6.14 7.58
CA VAL A 104 -5.70 -7.45 7.15
C VAL A 104 -6.90 -8.34 6.88
N THR A 105 -6.90 -9.00 5.72
CA THR A 105 -7.96 -9.93 5.31
C THR A 105 -7.35 -11.23 4.81
N GLU A 106 -8.13 -12.30 4.81
CA GLU A 106 -7.74 -13.57 4.21
C GLU A 106 -8.97 -14.28 3.64
N HIS A 107 -8.72 -15.29 2.80
CA HIS A 107 -9.77 -16.12 2.21
C HIS A 107 -10.84 -15.31 1.48
N PRO A 108 -10.47 -14.57 0.42
CA PRO A 108 -11.44 -13.76 -0.31
C PRO A 108 -12.51 -14.65 -0.92
N ARG A 109 -13.76 -14.18 -0.85
CA ARG A 109 -14.87 -14.82 -1.55
C ARG A 109 -15.12 -14.08 -2.86
N VAL A 110 -14.95 -14.77 -3.96
CA VAL A 110 -15.28 -14.22 -5.28
C VAL A 110 -16.77 -14.41 -5.51
N VAL A 111 -17.52 -13.31 -5.53
CA VAL A 111 -18.98 -13.36 -5.73
C VAL A 111 -19.32 -13.42 -7.21
N MET A 112 -18.57 -12.69 -8.02
CA MET A 112 -18.69 -12.68 -9.48
C MET A 112 -17.34 -12.27 -10.07
N GLY A 113 -17.16 -12.38 -11.36
CA GLY A 113 -15.91 -12.01 -12.00
C GLY A 113 -15.10 -13.22 -12.45
N GLY A 114 -15.73 -14.37 -12.51
CA GLY A 114 -15.15 -15.57 -13.08
C GLY A 114 -14.32 -16.39 -12.11
N ASP A 115 -13.36 -17.14 -12.65
CA ASP A 115 -12.49 -18.02 -11.92
C ASP A 115 -11.51 -17.23 -11.03
N ALA A 116 -11.41 -17.62 -9.75
CA ALA A 116 -10.45 -17.07 -8.82
C ALA A 116 -9.01 -17.17 -9.34
N GLY A 117 -8.68 -18.19 -10.11
CA GLY A 117 -7.37 -18.38 -10.72
C GLY A 117 -7.02 -17.33 -11.78
N SER A 118 -8.00 -16.53 -12.24
CA SER A 118 -7.73 -15.44 -13.18
C SER A 118 -7.08 -14.23 -12.50
N PHE A 119 -7.05 -14.19 -11.17
CA PHE A 119 -6.40 -13.12 -10.40
C PHE A 119 -5.07 -13.62 -9.84
N PRO A 120 -4.09 -12.69 -9.64
CA PRO A 120 -2.76 -13.10 -9.25
C PRO A 120 -2.71 -13.89 -7.95
N LEU A 121 -3.55 -13.56 -6.98
CA LEU A 121 -3.57 -14.22 -5.67
C LEU A 121 -5.00 -14.25 -5.15
N ALA A 122 -5.70 -15.21 -5.61
CA ALA A 122 -7.08 -15.45 -5.18
C ALA A 122 -7.14 -15.98 -3.74
#